data_d5aae5a59482ef3b8d75b396989f8752
#
_entry.id   d5aae5a59482ef3b8d75b396989f8752
#
_cell.length_a   1.000
_cell.length_b   1.000
_cell.length_c   1.000
_cell.angle_alpha   90.00
_cell.angle_beta   90.00
_cell.angle_gamma   90.00
#
_symmetry.space_group_name_H-M   'P 1'
#
loop_
_entity.id
_entity.type
_entity.pdbx_description
1 polymer ?
#
loop_
_entity_poly.entity_id
_entity_poly.type
_entity_poly.pdbx_seq_one_letter_code
_entity_poly.pdbx_strand_id
1 'polypeptide(L)'
;QKRSGRLFKRFLQETGLTAKQLLFIGDSWRADVAGAALAGITAWHLPTPPAPADDAAAFVENRLPQQQSDGEALGFSVLGPLAAAFCQWLHARRAARPEARLYFLARDMYLMRDVYHTLYPQEETGYLQVSRRSLAPAFLAAGDWATVLAALPRQTLTGAQIAEYCGTTCPPELAHRQFDLKQPDREALHAFFQQLPRPDAADAATAYLSAQGIRSGDFLVDIGSGGTTQLLLERLLQFPLHGLQLSADDRLGTRFAPDQTEVFLFDGKPAPCLYWAGQPMLERLLSQDVGATLGYCAEKGGIVRVRTARQPAEPRIAQIQSGVRRFAAAWRDSVLNGQPIPPQRAIAPFLRLVESPTALQLDLLGDLTVEDGGTYPLAAPQHTAHYLTHPRQARRDFAEARWKIGFLQRAVPLPLPYGKLYLKLKK
;
A
#
# COMPACT_ATOMS: atom_id res chain seq x y z
N GLN A 1 -39.55 11.97 31.97
CA GLN A 1 -39.48 11.56 33.39
C GLN A 1 -38.05 11.30 33.86
N LYS A 2 -37.17 10.67 33.06
CA LYS A 2 -35.76 10.47 33.39
C LYS A 2 -35.02 11.80 33.65
N ARG A 3 -35.12 12.76 32.72
CA ARG A 3 -34.42 14.07 32.78
C ARG A 3 -34.79 14.91 34.03
N SER A 4 -36.00 14.73 34.57
CA SER A 4 -36.45 15.45 35.77
C SER A 4 -36.16 14.67 37.06
N GLY A 5 -35.53 13.51 37.00
CA GLY A 5 -35.28 12.65 38.14
C GLY A 5 -36.53 11.92 38.69
N ARG A 6 -37.72 12.23 38.18
CA ARG A 6 -38.99 11.63 38.68
C ARG A 6 -39.03 10.12 38.56
N LEU A 7 -38.51 9.57 37.45
CA LEU A 7 -38.47 8.13 37.25
C LEU A 7 -37.58 7.45 38.30
N PHE A 8 -36.44 8.03 38.62
CA PHE A 8 -35.50 7.50 39.59
C PHE A 8 -36.04 7.58 41.03
N LYS A 9 -36.71 8.71 41.37
CA LYS A 9 -37.38 8.84 42.66
C LYS A 9 -38.51 7.80 42.84
N ARG A 10 -39.29 7.60 41.80
CA ARG A 10 -40.35 6.56 41.79
C ARG A 10 -39.74 5.17 41.94
N PHE A 11 -38.68 4.86 41.27
CA PHE A 11 -37.98 3.58 41.40
C PHE A 11 -37.51 3.32 42.85
N LEU A 12 -36.91 4.34 43.50
CA LEU A 12 -36.49 4.24 44.88
C LEU A 12 -37.69 3.97 45.83
N GLN A 13 -38.83 4.64 45.58
CA GLN A 13 -40.05 4.43 46.33
C GLN A 13 -40.64 3.04 46.18
N GLU A 14 -40.66 2.54 44.93
CA GLU A 14 -41.23 1.23 44.62
C GLU A 14 -40.35 0.06 45.09
N THR A 15 -39.01 0.25 45.12
CA THR A 15 -38.09 -0.82 45.50
C THR A 15 -37.70 -0.78 46.99
N GLY A 16 -37.95 0.31 47.67
CA GLY A 16 -37.49 0.54 49.04
C GLY A 16 -35.96 0.75 49.21
N LEU A 17 -35.22 0.85 48.09
CA LEU A 17 -33.78 1.06 48.09
C LEU A 17 -33.44 2.53 48.37
N THR A 18 -32.31 2.75 49.01
CA THR A 18 -31.75 4.09 49.17
C THR A 18 -30.90 4.46 47.95
N ALA A 19 -30.80 5.75 47.65
CA ALA A 19 -29.97 6.24 46.54
C ALA A 19 -28.49 5.81 46.65
N LYS A 20 -27.96 5.62 47.85
CA LYS A 20 -26.59 5.17 48.12
C LYS A 20 -26.35 3.67 47.77
N GLN A 21 -27.41 2.89 47.68
CA GLN A 21 -27.33 1.47 47.34
C GLN A 21 -27.40 1.22 45.84
N LEU A 22 -27.53 2.31 45.05
CA LEU A 22 -27.68 2.21 43.60
C LEU A 22 -26.52 2.89 42.87
N LEU A 23 -26.04 2.24 41.85
CA LEU A 23 -25.23 2.80 40.78
C LEU A 23 -26.03 2.71 39.48
N PHE A 24 -26.27 3.85 38.83
CA PHE A 24 -26.93 3.88 37.55
C PHE A 24 -25.90 4.06 36.43
N ILE A 25 -25.95 3.23 35.40
CA ILE A 25 -25.07 3.33 34.20
C ILE A 25 -25.97 3.68 33.03
N GLY A 26 -25.67 4.76 32.32
CA GLY A 26 -26.45 5.18 31.18
C GLY A 26 -25.66 6.00 30.16
N ASP A 27 -26.17 6.06 28.94
CA ASP A 27 -25.51 6.68 27.79
C ASP A 27 -25.88 8.17 27.58
N SER A 28 -26.99 8.61 28.17
CA SER A 28 -27.43 10.00 28.05
C SER A 28 -27.00 10.83 29.25
N TRP A 29 -26.03 11.75 29.06
CA TRP A 29 -25.63 12.65 30.12
C TRP A 29 -26.83 13.39 30.78
N ARG A 30 -27.76 13.92 29.95
CA ARG A 30 -28.91 14.68 30.44
C ARG A 30 -30.01 13.82 31.04
N ALA A 31 -30.32 12.68 30.46
CA ALA A 31 -31.42 11.85 30.92
C ALA A 31 -31.00 10.88 32.02
N ASP A 32 -29.83 10.30 31.91
CA ASP A 32 -29.38 9.22 32.76
C ASP A 32 -28.51 9.78 33.92
N VAL A 33 -27.44 10.48 33.60
CA VAL A 33 -26.51 10.95 34.65
C VAL A 33 -27.12 12.11 35.46
N ALA A 34 -27.51 13.19 34.80
CA ALA A 34 -28.10 14.33 35.48
C ALA A 34 -29.46 13.97 36.12
N GLY A 35 -30.27 13.15 35.45
CA GLY A 35 -31.55 12.68 35.97
C GLY A 35 -31.41 11.81 37.23
N ALA A 36 -30.44 10.89 37.29
CA ALA A 36 -30.13 10.08 38.45
C ALA A 36 -29.59 10.92 39.60
N ALA A 37 -28.71 11.87 39.29
CA ALA A 37 -28.16 12.82 40.30
C ALA A 37 -29.24 13.66 40.98
N LEU A 38 -30.32 14.06 40.26
CA LEU A 38 -31.48 14.74 40.85
C LEU A 38 -32.27 13.87 41.85
N ALA A 39 -32.06 12.55 41.82
CA ALA A 39 -32.60 11.60 42.79
C ALA A 39 -31.56 11.17 43.85
N GLY A 40 -30.36 11.74 43.84
CA GLY A 40 -29.26 11.40 44.74
C GLY A 40 -28.54 10.09 44.42
N ILE A 41 -28.80 9.50 43.25
CA ILE A 41 -28.19 8.23 42.79
C ILE A 41 -26.86 8.54 42.13
N THR A 42 -25.82 7.79 42.52
CA THR A 42 -24.54 7.82 41.78
C THR A 42 -24.76 7.27 40.36
N ALA A 43 -24.31 8.02 39.36
CA ALA A 43 -24.46 7.61 37.98
C ALA A 43 -23.12 7.60 37.23
N TRP A 44 -22.95 6.62 36.36
CA TRP A 44 -21.79 6.50 35.51
C TRP A 44 -22.21 6.73 34.05
N HIS A 45 -21.53 7.67 33.39
CA HIS A 45 -21.76 7.93 31.97
C HIS A 45 -20.97 6.92 31.14
N LEU A 46 -21.70 6.11 30.38
CA LEU A 46 -21.16 5.23 29.39
C LEU A 46 -21.66 5.72 28.03
N PRO A 47 -20.91 6.59 27.35
CA PRO A 47 -21.35 7.16 26.08
C PRO A 47 -21.53 6.05 25.05
N THR A 48 -22.64 6.07 24.34
CA THR A 48 -22.84 5.20 23.17
C THR A 48 -21.85 5.63 22.09
N PRO A 49 -21.02 4.71 21.58
CA PRO A 49 -20.19 5.02 20.45
C PRO A 49 -21.04 5.52 19.27
N PRO A 50 -20.53 6.41 18.42
CA PRO A 50 -21.24 6.80 17.20
C PRO A 50 -21.51 5.55 16.38
N ALA A 51 -22.68 5.47 15.76
CA ALA A 51 -23.03 4.34 14.89
C ALA A 51 -21.97 4.17 13.78
N PRO A 52 -21.61 2.94 13.43
CA PRO A 52 -20.72 2.66 12.32
C PRO A 52 -21.17 3.37 11.04
N ALA A 53 -20.21 3.83 10.23
CA ALA A 53 -20.50 4.60 9.03
C ALA A 53 -21.21 3.78 7.94
N ASP A 54 -20.99 2.46 7.95
CA ASP A 54 -21.56 1.46 7.02
C ASP A 54 -21.36 0.03 7.55
N ASP A 55 -21.83 -0.95 6.80
CA ASP A 55 -21.74 -2.38 7.16
C ASP A 55 -20.30 -2.88 7.30
N ALA A 56 -19.37 -2.36 6.48
CA ALA A 56 -17.96 -2.73 6.56
C ALA A 56 -17.32 -2.18 7.85
N ALA A 57 -17.65 -0.95 8.25
CA ALA A 57 -17.20 -0.38 9.51
C ALA A 57 -17.79 -1.13 10.71
N ALA A 58 -19.08 -1.46 10.69
CA ALA A 58 -19.73 -2.27 11.71
C ALA A 58 -19.08 -3.66 11.82
N PHE A 59 -18.78 -4.28 10.68
CA PHE A 59 -18.12 -5.57 10.64
C PHE A 59 -16.73 -5.54 11.29
N VAL A 60 -15.95 -4.48 11.00
CA VAL A 60 -14.63 -4.26 11.62
C VAL A 60 -14.77 -4.09 13.13
N GLU A 61 -15.62 -3.16 13.59
CA GLU A 61 -15.79 -2.86 15.01
C GLU A 61 -16.20 -4.08 15.84
N ASN A 62 -17.10 -4.91 15.31
CA ASN A 62 -17.57 -6.11 15.98
C ASN A 62 -16.51 -7.22 16.10
N ARG A 63 -15.50 -7.23 15.25
CA ARG A 63 -14.47 -8.29 15.19
C ARG A 63 -13.07 -7.83 15.61
N LEU A 64 -12.87 -6.52 15.77
CA LEU A 64 -11.57 -5.96 16.16
C LEU A 64 -11.05 -6.53 17.48
N PRO A 65 -11.87 -6.74 18.54
CA PRO A 65 -11.41 -7.33 19.79
C PRO A 65 -10.91 -8.78 19.69
N GLN A 66 -11.20 -9.46 18.58
CA GLN A 66 -10.80 -10.85 18.34
C GLN A 66 -9.40 -10.99 17.73
N GLN A 67 -8.73 -9.88 17.41
CA GLN A 67 -7.40 -9.90 16.83
C GLN A 67 -6.33 -10.19 17.90
N GLN A 68 -5.29 -10.97 17.52
CA GLN A 68 -4.33 -11.52 18.47
C GLN A 68 -3.18 -10.55 18.79
N SER A 69 -2.96 -9.54 17.92
CA SER A 69 -1.92 -8.53 18.10
C SER A 69 -2.33 -7.19 17.52
N ASP A 70 -1.64 -6.13 17.93
CA ASP A 70 -1.83 -4.78 17.39
C ASP A 70 -1.56 -4.71 15.88
N GLY A 71 -0.57 -5.49 15.39
CA GLY A 71 -0.31 -5.62 13.96
C GLY A 71 -1.49 -6.26 13.22
N GLU A 72 -2.07 -7.34 13.74
CA GLU A 72 -3.27 -7.95 13.17
C GLU A 72 -4.47 -7.01 13.23
N ALA A 73 -4.68 -6.32 14.35
CA ALA A 73 -5.74 -5.34 14.49
C ALA A 73 -5.64 -4.21 13.45
N LEU A 74 -4.43 -3.71 13.22
CA LEU A 74 -4.16 -2.70 12.19
C LEU A 74 -4.44 -3.26 10.78
N GLY A 75 -3.93 -4.44 10.47
CA GLY A 75 -4.16 -5.09 9.18
C GLY A 75 -5.65 -5.34 8.92
N PHE A 76 -6.35 -5.88 9.92
CA PHE A 76 -7.78 -6.17 9.85
C PHE A 76 -8.64 -4.91 9.64
N SER A 77 -8.36 -3.85 10.42
CA SER A 77 -9.23 -2.66 10.44
C SER A 77 -8.89 -1.62 9.37
N VAL A 78 -7.63 -1.53 8.96
CA VAL A 78 -7.15 -0.47 8.04
C VAL A 78 -7.02 -0.96 6.61
N LEU A 79 -6.39 -2.12 6.41
CA LEU A 79 -6.10 -2.63 5.07
C LEU A 79 -7.10 -3.71 4.62
N GLY A 80 -7.73 -4.43 5.55
CA GLY A 80 -8.68 -5.50 5.22
C GLY A 80 -9.83 -5.04 4.33
N PRO A 81 -10.56 -3.96 4.68
CA PRO A 81 -11.62 -3.41 3.83
C PRO A 81 -11.14 -2.99 2.44
N LEU A 82 -9.94 -2.37 2.36
CA LEU A 82 -9.35 -1.96 1.09
C LEU A 82 -9.01 -3.15 0.20
N ALA A 83 -8.38 -4.17 0.76
CA ALA A 83 -7.98 -5.36 0.02
C ALA A 83 -9.21 -6.14 -0.47
N ALA A 84 -10.22 -6.33 0.37
CA ALA A 84 -11.47 -7.00 -0.01
C ALA A 84 -12.20 -6.23 -1.12
N ALA A 85 -12.36 -4.90 -0.97
CA ALA A 85 -13.03 -4.06 -1.95
C ALA A 85 -12.32 -4.08 -3.32
N PHE A 86 -10.99 -4.00 -3.32
CA PHE A 86 -10.21 -4.09 -4.56
C PHE A 86 -10.37 -5.46 -5.22
N CYS A 87 -10.30 -6.56 -4.45
CA CYS A 87 -10.51 -7.91 -4.97
C CYS A 87 -11.94 -8.13 -5.50
N GLN A 88 -12.97 -7.57 -4.86
CA GLN A 88 -14.34 -7.58 -5.38
C GLN A 88 -14.45 -6.85 -6.72
N TRP A 89 -13.79 -5.72 -6.85
CA TRP A 89 -13.72 -4.97 -8.09
C TRP A 89 -12.99 -5.75 -9.20
N LEU A 90 -11.85 -6.39 -8.88
CA LEU A 90 -11.13 -7.27 -9.82
C LEU A 90 -11.99 -8.43 -10.29
N HIS A 91 -12.72 -9.08 -9.38
CA HIS A 91 -13.64 -10.17 -9.71
C HIS A 91 -14.74 -9.72 -10.70
N ALA A 92 -15.32 -8.55 -10.47
CA ALA A 92 -16.33 -8.00 -11.40
C ALA A 92 -15.76 -7.75 -12.81
N ARG A 93 -14.48 -7.30 -12.93
CA ARG A 93 -13.80 -7.14 -14.24
C ARG A 93 -13.50 -8.48 -14.89
N ARG A 94 -13.05 -9.44 -14.09
CA ARG A 94 -12.80 -10.81 -14.55
C ARG A 94 -14.10 -11.49 -15.02
N ALA A 95 -15.21 -11.31 -14.32
CA ALA A 95 -16.50 -11.85 -14.70
C ALA A 95 -17.03 -11.26 -16.02
N ALA A 96 -16.71 -10.00 -16.30
CA ALA A 96 -17.07 -9.33 -17.57
C ALA A 96 -16.21 -9.81 -18.78
N ARG A 97 -15.04 -10.42 -18.54
CA ARG A 97 -14.12 -10.96 -19.57
C ARG A 97 -13.63 -12.34 -19.13
N PRO A 98 -14.46 -13.40 -19.24
CA PRO A 98 -14.15 -14.74 -18.70
C PRO A 98 -12.92 -15.40 -19.29
N GLU A 99 -12.51 -15.04 -20.52
CA GLU A 99 -11.35 -15.53 -21.21
C GLU A 99 -10.01 -14.96 -20.72
N ALA A 100 -10.03 -13.73 -20.14
CA ALA A 100 -8.84 -13.06 -19.65
C ALA A 100 -8.44 -13.56 -18.25
N ARG A 101 -7.16 -13.78 -18.03
CA ARG A 101 -6.60 -14.14 -16.73
C ARG A 101 -6.14 -12.90 -15.96
N LEU A 102 -6.19 -12.96 -14.63
CA LEU A 102 -5.60 -11.96 -13.75
C LEU A 102 -4.16 -12.34 -13.43
N TYR A 103 -3.22 -11.46 -13.76
CA TYR A 103 -1.82 -11.57 -13.37
C TYR A 103 -1.45 -10.49 -12.36
N PHE A 104 -1.19 -10.90 -11.13
CA PHE A 104 -0.76 -9.99 -10.06
C PHE A 104 0.74 -9.71 -10.18
N LEU A 105 1.13 -8.45 -10.25
CA LEU A 105 2.53 -8.07 -10.37
C LEU A 105 3.25 -8.18 -9.01
N ALA A 106 4.36 -8.90 -9.01
CA ALA A 106 5.24 -8.93 -7.85
C ALA A 106 5.94 -7.56 -7.71
N ARG A 107 6.24 -7.16 -6.52
CA ARG A 107 5.99 -7.82 -5.20
C ARG A 107 4.75 -7.25 -4.52
N ASP A 108 4.29 -6.09 -5.01
CA ASP A 108 3.34 -5.22 -4.31
C ASP A 108 1.91 -5.78 -4.33
N MET A 109 1.59 -6.66 -5.29
CA MET A 109 0.29 -7.32 -5.34
C MET A 109 0.26 -8.74 -4.71
N TYR A 110 1.30 -9.12 -3.97
CA TYR A 110 1.36 -10.41 -3.30
C TYR A 110 0.17 -10.65 -2.35
N LEU A 111 -0.03 -9.72 -1.41
CA LEU A 111 -1.12 -9.84 -0.44
C LEU A 111 -2.50 -9.76 -1.11
N MET A 112 -2.64 -8.94 -2.15
CA MET A 112 -3.90 -8.82 -2.89
C MET A 112 -4.28 -10.13 -3.60
N ARG A 113 -3.28 -10.86 -4.14
CA ARG A 113 -3.50 -12.19 -4.70
C ARG A 113 -3.98 -13.19 -3.65
N ASP A 114 -3.37 -13.20 -2.45
CA ASP A 114 -3.80 -14.08 -1.35
C ASP A 114 -5.24 -13.78 -0.92
N VAL A 115 -5.59 -12.49 -0.80
CA VAL A 115 -6.96 -12.05 -0.50
C VAL A 115 -7.93 -12.47 -1.60
N TYR A 116 -7.54 -12.31 -2.86
CA TYR A 116 -8.34 -12.72 -4.01
C TYR A 116 -8.65 -14.23 -3.96
N HIS A 117 -7.65 -15.07 -3.76
CA HIS A 117 -7.84 -16.52 -3.62
C HIS A 117 -8.67 -16.91 -2.39
N THR A 118 -8.60 -16.11 -1.33
CA THR A 118 -9.45 -16.33 -0.15
C THR A 118 -10.92 -16.07 -0.47
N LEU A 119 -11.23 -15.00 -1.23
CA LEU A 119 -12.59 -14.62 -1.59
C LEU A 119 -13.15 -15.46 -2.76
N TYR A 120 -12.30 -15.81 -3.72
CA TYR A 120 -12.65 -16.49 -4.97
C TYR A 120 -11.74 -17.70 -5.23
N PRO A 121 -11.81 -18.76 -4.41
CA PRO A 121 -10.86 -19.88 -4.45
C PRO A 121 -10.92 -20.73 -5.72
N GLN A 122 -11.99 -20.61 -6.51
CA GLN A 122 -12.16 -21.34 -7.77
C GLN A 122 -11.53 -20.64 -8.97
N GLU A 123 -11.05 -19.40 -8.80
CA GLU A 123 -10.47 -18.63 -9.91
C GLU A 123 -8.97 -18.76 -9.94
N GLU A 124 -8.45 -19.20 -11.08
CA GLU A 124 -7.02 -19.25 -11.32
C GLU A 124 -6.47 -17.85 -11.62
N THR A 125 -5.32 -17.54 -11.03
CA THR A 125 -4.58 -16.30 -11.27
C THR A 125 -3.11 -16.58 -11.48
N GLY A 126 -2.42 -15.66 -12.19
CA GLY A 126 -0.97 -15.66 -12.29
C GLY A 126 -0.31 -14.74 -11.26
N TYR A 127 0.98 -14.99 -10.99
CA TYR A 127 1.83 -14.09 -10.20
C TYR A 127 3.12 -13.83 -10.96
N LEU A 128 3.26 -12.64 -11.53
CA LEU A 128 4.40 -12.29 -12.36
C LEU A 128 5.51 -11.67 -11.52
N GLN A 129 6.59 -12.38 -11.35
CA GLN A 129 7.80 -11.88 -10.72
C GLN A 129 8.61 -11.04 -11.71
N VAL A 130 8.16 -9.83 -11.95
CA VAL A 130 8.75 -8.86 -12.87
C VAL A 130 9.06 -7.55 -12.16
N SER A 131 10.05 -6.86 -12.67
CA SER A 131 10.37 -5.49 -12.31
C SER A 131 10.94 -4.75 -13.51
N ARG A 132 11.01 -3.44 -13.46
CA ARG A 132 11.69 -2.65 -14.49
C ARG A 132 13.13 -3.12 -14.71
N ARG A 133 13.85 -3.44 -13.61
CA ARG A 133 15.23 -3.94 -13.66
C ARG A 133 15.32 -5.30 -14.36
N SER A 134 14.41 -6.22 -14.06
CA SER A 134 14.48 -7.57 -14.63
C SER A 134 14.17 -7.63 -16.13
N LEU A 135 13.52 -6.59 -16.67
CA LEU A 135 13.20 -6.48 -18.10
C LEU A 135 14.24 -5.68 -18.90
N ALA A 136 15.03 -4.81 -18.25
CA ALA A 136 16.01 -3.94 -18.90
C ALA A 136 17.04 -4.68 -19.77
N PRO A 137 17.56 -5.87 -19.39
CA PRO A 137 18.51 -6.63 -20.20
C PRO A 137 18.00 -6.97 -21.62
N ALA A 138 16.73 -7.35 -21.73
CA ALA A 138 16.12 -7.70 -23.01
C ALA A 138 16.07 -6.49 -23.98
N PHE A 139 15.73 -5.31 -23.47
CA PHE A 139 15.68 -4.08 -24.25
C PHE A 139 17.08 -3.59 -24.65
N LEU A 140 18.08 -3.70 -23.75
CA LEU A 140 19.46 -3.38 -24.10
C LEU A 140 19.97 -4.28 -25.22
N ALA A 141 19.71 -5.59 -25.16
CA ALA A 141 20.10 -6.54 -26.17
C ALA A 141 19.42 -6.30 -27.53
N ALA A 142 18.18 -5.78 -27.52
CA ALA A 142 17.45 -5.38 -28.73
C ALA A 142 17.86 -4.01 -29.29
N GLY A 143 18.77 -3.27 -28.63
CA GLY A 143 19.16 -1.93 -29.01
C GLY A 143 18.07 -0.85 -28.74
N ASP A 144 17.03 -1.18 -27.98
CA ASP A 144 15.98 -0.23 -27.61
C ASP A 144 16.39 0.57 -26.36
N TRP A 145 17.39 1.41 -26.52
CA TRP A 145 17.93 2.24 -25.43
C TRP A 145 16.90 3.21 -24.86
N ALA A 146 15.90 3.65 -25.65
CA ALA A 146 14.83 4.54 -25.16
C ALA A 146 13.96 3.84 -24.12
N THR A 147 13.66 2.56 -24.31
CA THR A 147 12.95 1.73 -23.35
C THR A 147 13.84 1.38 -22.15
N VAL A 148 15.13 1.13 -22.33
CA VAL A 148 16.10 0.98 -21.22
C VAL A 148 16.06 2.23 -20.33
N LEU A 149 16.14 3.42 -20.92
CA LEU A 149 16.07 4.68 -20.17
C LEU A 149 14.74 4.85 -19.39
N ALA A 150 13.63 4.43 -19.98
CA ALA A 150 12.33 4.45 -19.30
C ALA A 150 12.26 3.46 -18.10
N ALA A 151 13.04 2.38 -18.14
CA ALA A 151 13.13 1.39 -17.06
C ALA A 151 14.03 1.85 -15.91
N LEU A 152 15.03 2.70 -16.15
CA LEU A 152 15.98 3.16 -15.15
C LEU A 152 15.32 4.04 -14.06
N PRO A 153 15.83 4.01 -12.82
CA PRO A 153 15.36 4.88 -11.75
C PRO A 153 15.77 6.34 -12.02
N ARG A 154 14.89 7.28 -11.69
CA ARG A 154 15.13 8.72 -11.87
C ARG A 154 16.05 9.30 -10.78
N GLN A 155 17.32 8.98 -10.86
CA GLN A 155 18.35 9.46 -9.93
C GLN A 155 19.70 9.58 -10.67
N THR A 156 20.73 10.13 -10.04
CA THR A 156 22.08 10.10 -10.59
C THR A 156 22.68 8.70 -10.37
N LEU A 157 23.17 8.08 -11.45
CA LEU A 157 23.84 6.79 -11.42
C LEU A 157 25.17 6.86 -12.11
N THR A 158 26.12 6.00 -11.68
CA THR A 158 27.37 5.78 -12.40
C THR A 158 27.17 4.83 -13.58
N GLY A 159 28.09 4.83 -14.54
CA GLY A 159 28.07 3.87 -15.64
C GLY A 159 28.06 2.42 -15.18
N ALA A 160 28.85 2.12 -14.12
CA ALA A 160 28.87 0.78 -13.50
C ALA A 160 27.47 0.39 -12.95
N GLN A 161 26.79 1.31 -12.28
CA GLN A 161 25.45 1.06 -11.74
C GLN A 161 24.39 0.86 -12.83
N ILE A 162 24.48 1.62 -13.92
CA ILE A 162 23.58 1.46 -15.09
C ILE A 162 23.82 0.11 -15.76
N ALA A 163 25.08 -0.27 -16.01
CA ALA A 163 25.43 -1.55 -16.61
C ALA A 163 24.96 -2.73 -15.72
N GLU A 164 25.20 -2.66 -14.42
CA GLU A 164 24.69 -3.63 -13.44
C GLU A 164 23.15 -3.73 -13.48
N TYR A 165 22.47 -2.59 -13.55
CA TYR A 165 21.00 -2.54 -13.66
C TYR A 165 20.51 -3.25 -14.94
N CYS A 166 21.24 -3.10 -16.03
CA CYS A 166 20.97 -3.73 -17.31
C CYS A 166 21.51 -5.17 -17.41
N GLY A 167 22.09 -5.73 -16.34
CA GLY A 167 22.58 -7.11 -16.33
C GLY A 167 23.79 -7.36 -17.20
N THR A 168 24.65 -6.35 -17.38
CA THR A 168 25.88 -6.44 -18.20
C THR A 168 27.08 -5.83 -17.46
N THR A 169 28.25 -5.93 -18.05
CA THR A 169 29.49 -5.34 -17.55
C THR A 169 29.70 -3.93 -18.11
N CYS A 170 30.31 -3.05 -17.32
CA CYS A 170 30.68 -1.71 -17.75
C CYS A 170 32.14 -1.67 -18.16
N PRO A 171 32.50 -1.06 -19.31
CA PRO A 171 33.88 -0.75 -19.63
C PRO A 171 34.54 0.07 -18.51
N PRO A 172 35.78 -0.25 -18.10
CA PRO A 172 36.45 0.39 -16.97
C PRO A 172 36.50 1.92 -17.05
N GLU A 173 36.72 2.46 -18.26
CA GLU A 173 36.81 3.90 -18.54
C GLU A 173 35.48 4.63 -18.37
N LEU A 174 34.34 3.93 -18.42
CA LEU A 174 32.99 4.49 -18.25
C LEU A 174 32.42 4.22 -16.86
N ALA A 175 33.06 3.37 -16.06
CA ALA A 175 32.48 2.87 -14.81
C ALA A 175 32.15 4.00 -13.81
N HIS A 176 33.00 5.03 -13.72
CA HIS A 176 32.84 6.15 -12.80
C HIS A 176 32.10 7.35 -13.40
N ARG A 177 31.81 7.33 -14.72
CA ARG A 177 31.04 8.40 -15.36
C ARG A 177 29.64 8.49 -14.75
N GLN A 178 29.25 9.71 -14.34
CA GLN A 178 27.94 9.95 -13.75
C GLN A 178 26.93 10.42 -14.80
N PHE A 179 25.70 9.93 -14.67
CA PHE A 179 24.56 10.26 -15.51
C PHE A 179 23.39 10.72 -14.62
N ASP A 180 22.89 11.94 -14.84
CA ASP A 180 21.68 12.44 -14.17
C ASP A 180 20.44 11.96 -14.93
N LEU A 181 19.76 10.94 -14.38
CA LEU A 181 18.55 10.39 -14.98
C LEU A 181 17.26 11.16 -14.60
N LYS A 182 17.36 12.24 -13.84
CA LYS A 182 16.26 13.20 -13.63
C LYS A 182 16.13 14.14 -14.83
N GLN A 183 17.28 14.55 -15.39
CA GLN A 183 17.39 15.39 -16.58
C GLN A 183 18.38 14.72 -17.56
N PRO A 184 17.98 13.62 -18.22
CA PRO A 184 18.90 12.78 -18.97
C PRO A 184 19.42 13.49 -20.24
N ASP A 185 20.73 13.53 -20.39
CA ASP A 185 21.38 13.76 -21.66
C ASP A 185 21.23 12.49 -22.52
N ARG A 186 20.29 12.56 -23.46
CA ARG A 186 19.91 11.40 -24.28
C ARG A 186 21.02 10.96 -25.24
N GLU A 187 21.80 11.89 -25.77
CA GLU A 187 22.89 11.58 -26.71
C GLU A 187 24.04 10.90 -25.97
N ALA A 188 24.44 11.46 -24.82
CA ALA A 188 25.49 10.87 -23.99
C ALA A 188 25.11 9.47 -23.49
N LEU A 189 23.82 9.26 -23.10
CA LEU A 189 23.32 7.95 -22.67
C LEU A 189 23.25 6.95 -23.84
N HIS A 190 22.79 7.40 -25.03
CA HIS A 190 22.78 6.54 -26.20
C HIS A 190 24.19 6.06 -26.56
N ALA A 191 25.16 6.98 -26.63
CA ALA A 191 26.56 6.64 -26.87
C ALA A 191 27.14 5.70 -25.79
N PHE A 192 26.68 5.83 -24.55
CA PHE A 192 27.06 4.92 -23.47
C PHE A 192 26.46 3.53 -23.67
N PHE A 193 25.14 3.41 -23.95
CA PHE A 193 24.49 2.11 -24.17
C PHE A 193 25.09 1.34 -25.36
N GLN A 194 25.54 2.04 -26.39
CA GLN A 194 26.20 1.40 -27.55
C GLN A 194 27.53 0.73 -27.20
N GLN A 195 28.18 1.14 -26.10
CA GLN A 195 29.44 0.58 -25.64
C GLN A 195 29.27 -0.57 -24.64
N LEU A 196 28.04 -0.83 -24.17
CA LEU A 196 27.78 -1.91 -23.24
C LEU A 196 27.70 -3.25 -23.98
N PRO A 197 28.36 -4.32 -23.48
CA PRO A 197 28.17 -5.67 -24.01
C PRO A 197 26.73 -6.14 -23.95
N ARG A 198 26.36 -7.03 -24.88
CA ARG A 198 25.04 -7.69 -24.81
C ARG A 198 24.91 -8.44 -23.47
N PRO A 199 23.81 -8.28 -22.71
CA PRO A 199 23.58 -9.05 -21.50
C PRO A 199 23.45 -10.55 -21.76
N ASP A 200 24.11 -11.39 -20.96
CA ASP A 200 24.06 -12.86 -21.08
C ASP A 200 22.63 -13.42 -20.90
N ALA A 201 21.85 -12.77 -20.03
CA ALA A 201 20.49 -13.19 -19.69
C ALA A 201 19.41 -12.44 -20.51
N ALA A 202 19.75 -11.87 -21.67
CA ALA A 202 18.83 -11.07 -22.48
C ALA A 202 17.52 -11.79 -22.82
N ASP A 203 17.62 -13.06 -23.19
CA ASP A 203 16.48 -13.86 -23.65
C ASP A 203 15.69 -14.50 -22.48
N ALA A 204 16.24 -14.48 -21.26
CA ALA A 204 15.65 -15.14 -20.12
C ALA A 204 14.34 -14.48 -19.63
N ALA A 205 14.17 -13.18 -19.83
CA ALA A 205 12.93 -12.47 -19.53
C ALA A 205 11.78 -12.94 -20.43
N THR A 206 12.04 -13.05 -21.72
CA THR A 206 11.05 -13.54 -22.71
C THR A 206 10.71 -15.01 -22.44
N ALA A 207 11.69 -15.84 -22.15
CA ALA A 207 11.47 -17.24 -21.79
C ALA A 207 10.62 -17.39 -20.52
N TYR A 208 10.90 -16.56 -19.50
CA TYR A 208 10.09 -16.51 -18.27
C TYR A 208 8.63 -16.18 -18.58
N LEU A 209 8.37 -15.08 -19.31
CA LEU A 209 7.02 -14.63 -19.64
C LEU A 209 6.27 -15.64 -20.50
N SER A 210 6.92 -16.27 -21.46
CA SER A 210 6.33 -17.34 -22.27
C SER A 210 5.88 -18.52 -21.41
N ALA A 211 6.70 -18.91 -20.43
CA ALA A 211 6.35 -19.99 -19.50
C ALA A 211 5.17 -19.64 -18.58
N GLN A 212 4.87 -18.35 -18.35
CA GLN A 212 3.70 -17.92 -17.57
C GLN A 212 2.38 -18.03 -18.36
N GLY A 213 2.43 -18.21 -19.67
CA GLY A 213 1.26 -18.38 -20.53
C GLY A 213 0.40 -17.12 -20.68
N ILE A 214 0.99 -15.93 -20.52
CA ILE A 214 0.32 -14.63 -20.67
C ILE A 214 -0.09 -14.42 -22.14
N ARG A 215 -1.29 -13.85 -22.36
CA ARG A 215 -1.91 -13.66 -23.67
C ARG A 215 -2.36 -12.22 -23.87
N SER A 216 -2.58 -11.86 -25.13
CA SER A 216 -3.20 -10.57 -25.47
C SER A 216 -4.54 -10.39 -24.78
N GLY A 217 -4.75 -9.23 -24.13
CA GLY A 217 -5.98 -8.90 -23.43
C GLY A 217 -6.08 -9.43 -21.99
N ASP A 218 -5.09 -10.20 -21.51
CA ASP A 218 -5.04 -10.58 -20.10
C ASP A 218 -4.89 -9.36 -19.20
N PHE A 219 -5.37 -9.49 -17.97
CA PHE A 219 -5.34 -8.42 -16.96
C PHE A 219 -4.02 -8.40 -16.21
N LEU A 220 -3.40 -7.21 -16.12
CA LEU A 220 -2.29 -6.92 -15.21
C LEU A 220 -2.80 -6.17 -13.99
N VAL A 221 -2.65 -6.77 -12.81
CA VAL A 221 -3.03 -6.16 -11.53
C VAL A 221 -1.81 -5.55 -10.88
N ASP A 222 -1.86 -4.23 -10.65
CA ASP A 222 -0.74 -3.46 -10.07
C ASP A 222 -1.23 -2.47 -9.01
N ILE A 223 -0.37 -2.11 -8.08
CA ILE A 223 -0.65 -1.03 -7.13
C ILE A 223 -0.77 0.32 -7.85
N GLY A 224 -0.14 0.43 -8.98
CA GLY A 224 -0.20 1.57 -9.87
C GLY A 224 1.03 2.44 -9.80
N SER A 225 0.91 3.50 -10.21
CA SER A 225 1.01 4.91 -10.49
C SER A 225 1.04 5.19 -11.99
N GLY A 226 2.14 5.08 -12.71
CA GLY A 226 2.24 5.50 -14.11
C GLY A 226 2.28 4.36 -15.13
N GLY A 227 1.98 3.11 -14.77
CA GLY A 227 1.89 1.97 -15.70
C GLY A 227 3.20 1.59 -16.41
N THR A 228 4.36 1.92 -15.82
CA THR A 228 5.66 1.66 -16.50
C THR A 228 5.90 0.17 -16.73
N THR A 229 5.53 -0.68 -15.77
CA THR A 229 5.72 -2.14 -15.89
C THR A 229 4.85 -2.71 -17.00
N GLN A 230 3.60 -2.29 -17.12
CA GLN A 230 2.71 -2.67 -18.22
C GLN A 230 3.30 -2.27 -19.58
N LEU A 231 3.75 -1.02 -19.71
CA LEU A 231 4.38 -0.54 -20.96
C LEU A 231 5.59 -1.40 -21.38
N LEU A 232 6.45 -1.77 -20.43
CA LEU A 232 7.61 -2.61 -20.69
C LEU A 232 7.19 -4.03 -21.10
N LEU A 233 6.19 -4.60 -20.43
CA LEU A 233 5.67 -5.92 -20.75
C LEU A 233 5.06 -5.96 -22.16
N GLU A 234 4.20 -5.02 -22.50
CA GLU A 234 3.58 -4.93 -23.83
C GLU A 234 4.63 -4.78 -24.95
N ARG A 235 5.67 -3.97 -24.70
CA ARG A 235 6.78 -3.84 -25.65
C ARG A 235 7.58 -5.13 -25.81
N LEU A 236 7.79 -5.90 -24.76
CA LEU A 236 8.52 -7.15 -24.83
C LEU A 236 7.68 -8.27 -25.43
N LEU A 237 6.39 -8.32 -25.10
CA LEU A 237 5.43 -9.34 -25.56
C LEU A 237 4.89 -9.06 -26.97
N GLN A 238 4.96 -7.82 -27.46
CA GLN A 238 4.44 -7.37 -28.75
C GLN A 238 2.92 -7.54 -28.91
N PHE A 239 2.17 -7.47 -27.80
CA PHE A 239 0.72 -7.44 -27.80
C PHE A 239 0.18 -6.64 -26.59
N PRO A 240 -1.05 -6.09 -26.69
CA PRO A 240 -1.62 -5.29 -25.60
C PRO A 240 -2.09 -6.16 -24.43
N LEU A 241 -2.00 -5.59 -23.25
CA LEU A 241 -2.54 -6.11 -21.99
C LEU A 241 -3.55 -5.10 -21.43
N HIS A 242 -4.35 -5.50 -20.45
CA HIS A 242 -5.29 -4.60 -19.83
C HIS A 242 -4.90 -4.33 -18.36
N GLY A 243 -4.51 -3.10 -18.03
CA GLY A 243 -4.07 -2.74 -16.69
C GLY A 243 -5.23 -2.52 -15.72
N LEU A 244 -5.22 -3.19 -14.57
CA LEU A 244 -6.13 -2.98 -13.45
C LEU A 244 -5.33 -2.41 -12.28
N GLN A 245 -5.41 -1.09 -12.09
CA GLN A 245 -4.58 -0.35 -11.14
C GLN A 245 -5.34 -0.08 -9.85
N LEU A 246 -4.70 -0.24 -8.67
CA LEU A 246 -5.27 0.22 -7.40
C LEU A 246 -5.42 1.75 -7.41
N SER A 247 -4.41 2.46 -7.94
CA SER A 247 -4.40 3.91 -8.11
C SER A 247 -3.54 4.32 -9.30
N ALA A 248 -3.70 5.56 -9.80
CA ALA A 248 -2.88 6.08 -10.89
C ALA A 248 -2.47 7.53 -10.68
N ASP A 249 -1.35 7.92 -11.30
CA ASP A 249 -0.96 9.31 -11.51
C ASP A 249 -1.19 9.74 -12.96
N ASP A 250 -0.94 11.01 -13.27
CA ASP A 250 -1.20 11.61 -14.58
C ASP A 250 -0.45 10.94 -15.74
N ARG A 251 0.61 10.18 -15.45
CA ARG A 251 1.41 9.49 -16.46
C ARG A 251 0.67 8.30 -17.07
N LEU A 252 -0.27 7.69 -16.36
CA LEU A 252 -1.02 6.55 -16.88
C LEU A 252 -1.81 6.95 -18.14
N GLY A 253 -2.61 8.02 -18.05
CA GLY A 253 -3.42 8.52 -19.17
C GLY A 253 -2.62 9.09 -20.34
N THR A 254 -1.33 9.41 -20.15
CA THR A 254 -0.44 9.81 -21.26
C THR A 254 0.17 8.63 -22.01
N ARG A 255 0.10 7.41 -21.44
CA ARG A 255 0.74 6.21 -21.98
C ARG A 255 -0.23 5.22 -22.60
N PHE A 256 -1.44 5.19 -22.05
CA PHE A 256 -2.46 4.21 -22.43
C PHE A 256 -3.76 4.89 -22.82
N ALA A 257 -4.47 4.29 -23.79
CA ALA A 257 -5.84 4.70 -24.09
C ALA A 257 -6.78 4.33 -22.93
N PRO A 258 -7.93 5.04 -22.78
CA PRO A 258 -8.86 4.82 -21.68
C PRO A 258 -9.42 3.40 -21.56
N ASP A 259 -9.44 2.65 -22.67
CA ASP A 259 -9.92 1.26 -22.73
C ASP A 259 -8.83 0.22 -22.42
N GLN A 260 -7.57 0.65 -22.26
CA GLN A 260 -6.44 -0.23 -21.94
C GLN A 260 -6.12 -0.32 -20.45
N THR A 261 -6.68 0.58 -19.64
CA THR A 261 -6.41 0.62 -18.19
C THR A 261 -7.64 1.06 -17.42
N GLU A 262 -7.85 0.48 -16.25
CA GLU A 262 -8.86 0.90 -15.31
C GLU A 262 -8.24 1.14 -13.92
N VAL A 263 -8.79 2.09 -13.16
CA VAL A 263 -8.29 2.52 -11.86
C VAL A 263 -9.37 2.38 -10.81
N PHE A 264 -9.08 1.72 -9.70
CA PHE A 264 -10.06 1.45 -8.65
C PHE A 264 -10.37 2.65 -7.77
N LEU A 265 -9.33 3.35 -7.24
CA LEU A 265 -9.54 4.35 -6.19
C LEU A 265 -9.88 5.75 -6.71
N PHE A 266 -9.24 6.20 -7.78
CA PHE A 266 -9.25 7.60 -8.21
C PHE A 266 -9.49 7.75 -9.71
N ASP A 267 -10.35 6.90 -10.24
CA ASP A 267 -10.70 6.88 -11.65
C ASP A 267 -11.11 8.28 -12.17
N GLY A 268 -10.41 8.75 -13.20
CA GLY A 268 -10.63 10.05 -13.84
C GLY A 268 -10.41 11.27 -12.94
N LYS A 269 -9.81 11.12 -11.76
CA LYS A 269 -9.50 12.20 -10.81
C LYS A 269 -8.09 12.04 -10.25
N PRO A 270 -7.36 13.14 -10.04
CA PRO A 270 -6.06 13.08 -9.37
C PRO A 270 -6.23 12.51 -7.96
N ALA A 271 -5.36 11.58 -7.59
CA ALA A 271 -5.36 11.04 -6.25
C ALA A 271 -5.06 12.14 -5.21
N PRO A 272 -5.72 12.13 -4.03
CA PRO A 272 -5.47 13.11 -2.99
C PRO A 272 -4.00 13.14 -2.59
N CYS A 273 -3.47 14.33 -2.30
CA CYS A 273 -2.09 14.51 -1.81
C CYS A 273 -1.79 13.63 -0.59
N LEU A 274 -2.79 13.38 0.26
CA LEU A 274 -2.68 12.51 1.43
C LEU A 274 -2.44 11.04 1.03
N TYR A 275 -3.04 10.56 -0.05
CA TYR A 275 -2.77 9.22 -0.58
C TYR A 275 -1.29 9.07 -0.98
N TRP A 276 -0.77 10.02 -1.75
CA TRP A 276 0.63 10.01 -2.16
C TRP A 276 1.61 10.12 -0.98
N ALA A 277 1.21 10.82 0.09
CA ALA A 277 2.01 10.89 1.30
C ALA A 277 2.13 9.54 2.04
N GLY A 278 1.17 8.64 1.84
CA GLY A 278 1.13 7.31 2.43
C GLY A 278 1.48 6.16 1.48
N GLN A 279 1.56 6.41 0.17
CA GLN A 279 1.74 5.34 -0.82
C GLN A 279 2.97 4.45 -0.55
N PRO A 280 4.17 4.95 -0.22
CA PRO A 280 5.31 4.09 0.05
C PRO A 280 5.08 3.13 1.24
N MET A 281 4.31 3.58 2.24
CA MET A 281 3.88 2.72 3.35
C MET A 281 2.89 1.66 2.87
N LEU A 282 1.91 2.02 2.06
CA LEU A 282 0.93 1.08 1.51
C LEU A 282 1.63 0.00 0.68
N GLU A 283 2.52 0.38 -0.24
CA GLU A 283 3.35 -0.54 -1.02
C GLU A 283 4.10 -1.53 -0.11
N ARG A 284 4.77 -1.03 0.92
CA ARG A 284 5.53 -1.89 1.84
C ARG A 284 4.65 -2.88 2.61
N LEU A 285 3.47 -2.47 3.03
CA LEU A 285 2.55 -3.32 3.81
C LEU A 285 1.87 -4.38 2.95
N LEU A 286 1.69 -4.14 1.65
CA LEU A 286 1.08 -5.09 0.72
C LEU A 286 2.10 -6.04 0.10
N SER A 287 3.38 -5.64 0.03
CA SER A 287 4.43 -6.36 -0.65
C SER A 287 4.77 -7.69 0.03
N GLN A 288 5.15 -8.66 -0.81
CA GLN A 288 5.83 -9.86 -0.34
C GLN A 288 7.12 -9.50 0.40
N ASP A 289 7.43 -10.24 1.47
CA ASP A 289 8.65 -10.00 2.25
C ASP A 289 9.88 -10.66 1.60
N VAL A 290 10.07 -10.29 0.34
CA VAL A 290 11.24 -10.61 -0.49
C VAL A 290 11.70 -9.36 -1.22
N GLY A 291 12.98 -9.31 -1.60
CA GLY A 291 13.52 -8.18 -2.35
C GLY A 291 12.98 -8.12 -3.79
N ALA A 292 13.23 -7.00 -4.45
CA ALA A 292 12.83 -6.77 -5.84
C ALA A 292 13.38 -7.85 -6.78
N THR A 293 12.65 -8.19 -7.84
CA THR A 293 13.13 -9.06 -8.91
C THR A 293 14.31 -8.39 -9.63
N LEU A 294 15.47 -9.03 -9.58
CA LEU A 294 16.70 -8.53 -10.20
C LEU A 294 16.87 -8.98 -11.65
N GLY A 295 16.32 -10.13 -12.00
CA GLY A 295 16.46 -10.73 -13.32
C GLY A 295 16.17 -12.22 -13.31
N TYR A 296 16.55 -12.88 -14.38
CA TYR A 296 16.29 -14.30 -14.62
C TYR A 296 17.58 -15.02 -14.99
N CYS A 297 17.63 -16.32 -14.71
CA CYS A 297 18.70 -17.22 -15.15
C CYS A 297 18.07 -18.41 -15.85
N ALA A 298 18.52 -18.69 -17.08
CA ALA A 298 18.17 -19.93 -17.76
C ALA A 298 18.93 -21.09 -17.07
N GLU A 299 18.21 -22.17 -16.75
CA GLU A 299 18.76 -23.42 -16.24
C GLU A 299 18.65 -24.52 -17.28
N LYS A 300 19.37 -25.62 -17.06
CA LYS A 300 19.28 -26.81 -17.95
C LYS A 300 17.83 -27.31 -18.01
N GLY A 301 17.36 -27.63 -19.20
CA GLY A 301 15.99 -28.12 -19.42
C GLY A 301 14.95 -27.02 -19.68
N GLY A 302 15.37 -25.76 -19.95
CA GLY A 302 14.46 -24.67 -20.26
C GLY A 302 13.75 -24.02 -19.05
N ILE A 303 14.12 -24.42 -17.84
CA ILE A 303 13.61 -23.83 -16.62
C ILE A 303 14.24 -22.43 -16.44
N VAL A 304 13.43 -21.45 -16.09
CA VAL A 304 13.90 -20.09 -15.80
C VAL A 304 13.75 -19.81 -14.31
N ARG A 305 14.89 -19.64 -13.64
CA ARG A 305 14.92 -19.23 -12.24
C ARG A 305 14.88 -17.72 -12.11
N VAL A 306 13.96 -17.23 -11.26
CA VAL A 306 13.86 -15.81 -10.88
C VAL A 306 14.90 -15.50 -9.80
N ARG A 307 15.67 -14.42 -10.00
CA ARG A 307 16.59 -13.88 -9.01
C ARG A 307 15.94 -12.68 -8.34
N THR A 308 15.92 -12.69 -6.99
CA THR A 308 15.43 -11.57 -6.18
C THR A 308 16.55 -10.99 -5.33
N ALA A 309 16.42 -9.70 -4.99
CA ALA A 309 17.28 -9.09 -3.98
C ALA A 309 17.03 -9.75 -2.60
N ARG A 310 18.03 -9.71 -1.75
CA ARG A 310 17.87 -10.16 -0.37
C ARG A 310 17.18 -9.06 0.44
N GLN A 311 16.09 -9.40 1.12
CA GLN A 311 15.38 -8.50 2.04
C GLN A 311 15.26 -9.22 3.39
N PRO A 312 15.60 -8.56 4.51
CA PRO A 312 15.37 -9.12 5.84
C PRO A 312 13.86 -9.25 6.09
N ALA A 313 13.46 -10.37 6.71
CA ALA A 313 12.09 -10.56 7.14
C ALA A 313 11.70 -9.53 8.22
N GLU A 314 10.50 -8.97 8.12
CA GLU A 314 9.95 -8.00 9.07
C GLU A 314 8.68 -8.58 9.72
N PRO A 315 8.79 -9.11 10.95
CA PRO A 315 7.67 -9.79 11.61
C PRO A 315 6.41 -8.94 11.76
N ARG A 316 6.56 -7.62 11.92
CA ARG A 316 5.42 -6.69 12.02
C ARG A 316 4.58 -6.68 10.75
N ILE A 317 5.23 -6.75 9.59
CA ILE A 317 4.52 -6.82 8.29
C ILE A 317 3.75 -8.13 8.18
N ALA A 318 4.35 -9.25 8.58
CA ALA A 318 3.67 -10.54 8.58
C ALA A 318 2.40 -10.54 9.47
N GLN A 319 2.47 -9.91 10.66
CA GLN A 319 1.30 -9.74 11.54
C GLN A 319 0.21 -8.87 10.89
N ILE A 320 0.60 -7.74 10.28
CA ILE A 320 -0.35 -6.86 9.59
C ILE A 320 -1.02 -7.61 8.43
N GLN A 321 -0.25 -8.33 7.63
CA GLN A 321 -0.77 -9.12 6.52
C GLN A 321 -1.66 -10.28 7.00
N SER A 322 -1.36 -10.90 8.16
CA SER A 322 -2.23 -11.87 8.82
C SER A 322 -3.61 -11.25 9.11
N GLY A 323 -3.65 -10.04 9.66
CA GLY A 323 -4.89 -9.33 9.91
C GLY A 323 -5.73 -9.10 8.64
N VAL A 324 -5.08 -8.75 7.52
CA VAL A 324 -5.77 -8.59 6.23
C VAL A 324 -6.37 -9.90 5.74
N ARG A 325 -5.61 -11.00 5.81
CA ARG A 325 -6.12 -12.34 5.44
C ARG A 325 -7.29 -12.77 6.32
N ARG A 326 -7.21 -12.50 7.62
CA ARG A 326 -8.31 -12.76 8.57
C ARG A 326 -9.57 -11.96 8.24
N PHE A 327 -9.42 -10.69 7.84
CA PHE A 327 -10.55 -9.89 7.35
C PHE A 327 -11.20 -10.56 6.14
N ALA A 328 -10.43 -10.92 5.13
CA ALA A 328 -10.93 -11.54 3.90
C ALA A 328 -11.69 -12.86 4.18
N ALA A 329 -11.13 -13.74 5.01
CA ALA A 329 -11.77 -14.98 5.40
C ALA A 329 -13.08 -14.73 6.18
N ALA A 330 -13.03 -13.86 7.19
CA ALA A 330 -14.20 -13.52 7.99
C ALA A 330 -15.30 -12.83 7.16
N TRP A 331 -14.92 -11.98 6.18
CA TRP A 331 -15.87 -11.33 5.28
C TRP A 331 -16.56 -12.35 4.37
N ARG A 332 -15.79 -13.25 3.75
CA ARG A 332 -16.32 -14.36 2.93
C ARG A 332 -17.31 -15.20 3.69
N ASP A 333 -17.03 -15.52 4.96
CA ASP A 333 -17.84 -16.42 5.78
C ASP A 333 -19.00 -15.68 6.49
N SER A 334 -19.20 -14.40 6.21
CA SER A 334 -20.26 -13.57 6.80
C SER A 334 -21.50 -13.46 5.90
N VAL A 335 -22.57 -12.93 6.46
CA VAL A 335 -23.79 -12.56 5.71
C VAL A 335 -23.57 -11.39 4.75
N LEU A 336 -22.43 -10.71 4.85
CA LEU A 336 -22.03 -9.61 3.96
C LEU A 336 -21.26 -10.10 2.74
N ASN A 337 -21.03 -11.39 2.60
CA ASN A 337 -20.34 -11.96 1.44
C ASN A 337 -21.05 -11.54 0.14
N GLY A 338 -20.28 -11.02 -0.82
CA GLY A 338 -20.81 -10.50 -2.08
C GLY A 338 -21.32 -9.05 -2.02
N GLN A 339 -21.49 -8.45 -0.85
CA GLN A 339 -21.81 -7.03 -0.76
C GLN A 339 -20.59 -6.17 -1.13
N PRO A 340 -20.70 -5.23 -2.08
CA PRO A 340 -19.57 -4.40 -2.49
C PRO A 340 -19.22 -3.37 -1.41
N ILE A 341 -17.94 -3.27 -1.10
CA ILE A 341 -17.42 -2.19 -0.24
C ILE A 341 -17.05 -1.01 -1.16
N PRO A 342 -17.67 0.19 -1.00
CA PRO A 342 -17.38 1.34 -1.85
C PRO A 342 -15.91 1.78 -1.73
N PRO A 343 -15.22 2.12 -2.85
CA PRO A 343 -13.79 2.47 -2.84
C PRO A 343 -13.43 3.57 -1.84
N GLN A 344 -14.26 4.63 -1.73
CA GLN A 344 -14.04 5.75 -0.81
C GLN A 344 -14.14 5.32 0.66
N ARG A 345 -14.99 4.36 0.96
CA ARG A 345 -15.12 3.77 2.31
C ARG A 345 -13.96 2.84 2.61
N ALA A 346 -13.56 2.05 1.64
CA ALA A 346 -12.46 1.10 1.76
C ALA A 346 -11.12 1.78 2.07
N ILE A 347 -10.82 2.91 1.41
CA ILE A 347 -9.56 3.65 1.60
C ILE A 347 -9.56 4.59 2.82
N ALA A 348 -10.72 4.98 3.34
CA ALA A 348 -10.83 5.98 4.40
C ALA A 348 -10.04 5.64 5.68
N PRO A 349 -10.01 4.38 6.20
CA PRO A 349 -9.19 4.02 7.34
C PRO A 349 -7.70 4.25 7.10
N PHE A 350 -7.19 3.92 5.90
CA PHE A 350 -5.81 4.15 5.53
C PHE A 350 -5.47 5.65 5.46
N LEU A 351 -6.33 6.46 4.86
CA LEU A 351 -6.11 7.91 4.81
C LEU A 351 -6.09 8.54 6.20
N ARG A 352 -6.93 8.06 7.14
CA ARG A 352 -6.88 8.49 8.55
C ARG A 352 -5.57 8.09 9.22
N LEU A 353 -5.08 6.87 8.99
CA LEU A 353 -3.77 6.42 9.47
C LEU A 353 -2.65 7.34 8.96
N VAL A 354 -2.68 7.72 7.69
CA VAL A 354 -1.66 8.61 7.11
C VAL A 354 -1.72 10.01 7.71
N GLU A 355 -2.94 10.56 7.90
CA GLU A 355 -3.17 11.94 8.35
C GLU A 355 -2.95 12.14 9.85
N SER A 356 -3.45 11.19 10.66
CA SER A 356 -3.55 11.33 12.11
C SER A 356 -3.34 9.98 12.80
N PRO A 357 -2.12 9.41 12.71
CA PRO A 357 -1.83 8.14 13.35
C PRO A 357 -1.90 8.23 14.88
N THR A 358 -2.29 7.14 15.52
CA THR A 358 -2.17 6.97 16.97
C THR A 358 -0.71 6.71 17.35
N ALA A 359 -0.36 6.86 18.65
CA ALA A 359 0.97 6.52 19.15
C ALA A 359 1.34 5.07 18.83
N LEU A 360 0.42 4.13 19.05
CA LEU A 360 0.61 2.72 18.74
C LEU A 360 0.91 2.48 17.24
N GLN A 361 0.18 3.15 16.34
CA GLN A 361 0.41 3.05 14.90
C GLN A 361 1.77 3.63 14.47
N LEU A 362 2.21 4.71 15.12
CA LEU A 362 3.55 5.26 14.91
C LEU A 362 4.66 4.29 15.37
N ASP A 363 4.46 3.63 16.50
CA ASP A 363 5.42 2.65 17.04
C ASP A 363 5.49 1.38 16.15
N LEU A 364 4.34 0.92 15.65
CA LEU A 364 4.29 -0.24 14.76
C LEU A 364 4.96 0.03 13.39
N LEU A 365 4.79 1.22 12.84
CA LEU A 365 5.09 1.50 11.43
C LEU A 365 6.31 2.39 11.23
N GLY A 366 6.61 3.29 12.18
CA GLY A 366 7.56 4.38 11.95
C GLY A 366 8.98 3.94 11.60
N ASP A 367 9.45 2.83 12.17
CA ASP A 367 10.79 2.30 11.94
C ASP A 367 10.88 1.33 10.75
N LEU A 368 9.76 1.03 10.10
CA LEU A 368 9.77 0.22 8.88
C LEU A 368 10.53 0.95 7.78
N THR A 369 11.20 0.18 6.93
CA THR A 369 11.93 0.70 5.78
C THR A 369 11.27 0.31 4.47
N VAL A 370 11.45 1.16 3.47
CA VAL A 370 11.01 0.92 2.09
C VAL A 370 12.19 1.02 1.14
N GLU A 371 12.13 0.25 0.05
CA GLU A 371 13.12 0.29 -1.02
C GLU A 371 12.61 1.18 -2.17
N ASP A 372 13.33 2.27 -2.44
CA ASP A 372 13.03 3.22 -3.52
C ASP A 372 14.33 3.78 -4.08
N GLY A 373 15.06 2.94 -4.85
CA GLY A 373 16.41 3.25 -5.31
C GLY A 373 17.47 3.34 -4.19
N GLY A 374 17.12 2.95 -3.00
CA GLY A 374 17.86 2.90 -1.74
C GLY A 374 16.93 2.44 -0.64
N THR A 375 17.44 2.21 0.56
CA THR A 375 16.62 1.83 1.73
C THR A 375 16.37 3.08 2.57
N TYR A 376 15.10 3.43 2.74
CA TYR A 376 14.66 4.65 3.45
C TYR A 376 13.68 4.30 4.57
N PRO A 377 13.78 4.97 5.74
CA PRO A 377 12.81 4.77 6.81
C PRO A 377 11.46 5.42 6.45
N LEU A 378 10.36 4.84 6.97
CA LEU A 378 9.06 5.49 6.87
C LEU A 378 9.04 6.78 7.69
N ALA A 379 9.32 6.71 8.99
CA ALA A 379 9.21 7.84 9.91
C ALA A 379 10.11 7.66 11.14
N ALA A 380 11.44 7.51 10.98
CA ALA A 380 12.39 7.30 12.05
C ALA A 380 13.23 8.56 12.34
N PRO A 381 12.68 9.59 13.02
CA PRO A 381 13.44 10.76 13.41
C PRO A 381 14.44 10.45 14.54
N GLN A 382 15.50 11.24 14.63
CA GLN A 382 16.32 11.36 15.82
C GLN A 382 15.56 12.10 16.94
N HIS A 383 16.11 12.09 18.15
CA HIS A 383 15.54 12.83 19.27
C HIS A 383 15.39 14.32 18.95
N THR A 384 14.27 14.94 19.35
CA THR A 384 13.99 16.38 19.10
C THR A 384 15.13 17.28 19.51
N ALA A 385 15.76 17.02 20.67
CA ALA A 385 16.90 17.79 21.16
C ALA A 385 18.12 17.75 20.21
N HIS A 386 18.33 16.62 19.51
CA HIS A 386 19.39 16.51 18.51
C HIS A 386 19.19 17.48 17.35
N TYR A 387 17.94 17.61 16.88
CA TYR A 387 17.62 18.50 15.77
C TYR A 387 17.73 19.99 16.08
N LEU A 388 17.59 20.39 17.34
CA LEU A 388 17.83 21.78 17.75
C LEU A 388 19.28 22.20 17.52
N THR A 389 20.23 21.29 17.69
CA THR A 389 21.66 21.54 17.49
C THR A 389 22.15 21.14 16.07
N HIS A 390 21.40 20.32 15.34
CA HIS A 390 21.76 19.81 14.03
C HIS A 390 20.66 20.03 12.96
N PRO A 391 20.35 21.30 12.60
CA PRO A 391 19.22 21.60 11.69
C PRO A 391 19.43 21.07 10.27
N ARG A 392 20.68 20.91 9.81
CA ARG A 392 20.98 20.29 8.49
C ARG A 392 20.61 18.81 8.49
N GLN A 393 20.88 18.11 9.59
CA GLN A 393 20.49 16.71 9.76
C GLN A 393 18.97 16.57 9.77
N ALA A 394 18.25 17.45 10.50
CA ALA A 394 16.78 17.45 10.50
C ALA A 394 16.19 17.55 9.09
N ARG A 395 16.75 18.45 8.25
CA ARG A 395 16.32 18.59 6.84
C ARG A 395 16.58 17.33 6.02
N ARG A 396 17.74 16.71 6.19
CA ARG A 396 18.11 15.48 5.48
C ARG A 396 17.20 14.35 5.88
N ASP A 397 17.04 14.06 7.18
CA ASP A 397 16.24 12.98 7.68
C ASP A 397 14.76 13.15 7.31
N PHE A 398 14.24 14.39 7.36
CA PHE A 398 12.91 14.71 6.84
C PHE A 398 12.81 14.49 5.33
N ALA A 399 13.83 14.83 4.55
CA ALA A 399 13.82 14.59 3.10
C ALA A 399 13.82 13.10 2.76
N GLU A 400 14.53 12.29 3.53
CA GLU A 400 14.64 10.84 3.35
C GLU A 400 13.40 10.06 3.84
N ALA A 401 12.74 10.52 4.91
CA ALA A 401 11.54 9.87 5.44
C ALA A 401 10.46 9.71 4.37
N ARG A 402 9.88 8.52 4.25
CA ARG A 402 8.83 8.22 3.26
C ARG A 402 7.42 8.48 3.76
N TRP A 403 7.23 8.68 5.05
CA TRP A 403 5.99 9.13 5.69
C TRP A 403 6.23 10.41 6.49
N LYS A 404 6.16 11.56 5.79
CA LYS A 404 6.48 12.88 6.34
C LYS A 404 5.65 13.27 7.56
N ILE A 405 4.34 12.95 7.53
CA ILE A 405 3.42 13.27 8.63
C ILE A 405 3.79 12.48 9.88
N GLY A 406 4.02 11.18 9.76
CA GLY A 406 4.48 10.34 10.87
C GLY A 406 5.85 10.79 11.41
N PHE A 407 6.77 11.18 10.51
CA PHE A 407 8.06 11.74 10.91
C PHE A 407 7.89 13.00 11.79
N LEU A 408 7.07 13.96 11.36
CA LEU A 408 6.82 15.19 12.12
C LEU A 408 6.20 14.90 13.48
N GLN A 409 5.24 14.00 13.55
CA GLN A 409 4.56 13.64 14.79
C GLN A 409 5.48 12.92 15.79
N ARG A 410 6.42 12.09 15.30
CA ARG A 410 7.43 11.44 16.15
C ARG A 410 8.56 12.41 16.55
N ALA A 411 8.98 13.30 15.63
CA ALA A 411 10.03 14.28 15.91
C ALA A 411 9.58 15.34 16.91
N VAL A 412 8.31 15.75 16.87
CA VAL A 412 7.74 16.79 17.76
C VAL A 412 6.43 16.23 18.33
N PRO A 413 6.45 15.52 19.48
CA PRO A 413 5.28 14.84 20.03
C PRO A 413 4.32 15.80 20.72
N LEU A 414 3.88 16.83 20.01
CA LEU A 414 2.86 17.80 20.46
C LEU A 414 1.51 17.46 19.81
N PRO A 415 0.37 17.82 20.41
CA PRO A 415 -0.94 17.57 19.83
C PRO A 415 -1.28 18.57 18.71
N LEU A 416 -0.46 18.58 17.63
CA LEU A 416 -0.64 19.45 16.47
C LEU A 416 -1.31 18.70 15.32
N PRO A 417 -2.10 19.38 14.47
CA PRO A 417 -2.73 18.76 13.32
C PRO A 417 -1.74 18.61 12.15
N TYR A 418 -0.72 17.74 12.29
CA TYR A 418 0.39 17.57 11.34
C TYR A 418 -0.08 17.27 9.92
N GLY A 419 -1.10 16.42 9.74
CA GLY A 419 -1.68 16.16 8.42
C GLY A 419 -2.21 17.42 7.75
N LYS A 420 -2.97 18.25 8.47
CA LYS A 420 -3.48 19.53 7.94
C LYS A 420 -2.36 20.53 7.63
N LEU A 421 -1.32 20.57 8.47
CA LEU A 421 -0.14 21.42 8.21
C LEU A 421 0.60 20.95 6.95
N TYR A 422 0.83 19.65 6.82
CA TYR A 422 1.46 19.08 5.63
C TYR A 422 0.69 19.38 4.34
N LEU A 423 -0.64 19.22 4.37
CA LEU A 423 -1.49 19.50 3.21
C LEU A 423 -1.49 20.99 2.81
N LYS A 424 -1.33 21.92 3.78
CA LYS A 424 -1.18 23.36 3.49
C LYS A 424 0.15 23.70 2.83
N LEU A 425 1.23 22.99 3.20
CA LEU A 425 2.57 23.21 2.64
C LEU A 425 2.74 22.63 1.22
N LYS A 426 1.85 21.72 0.82
CA LYS A 426 1.86 21.06 -0.50
C LYS A 426 0.93 21.73 -1.52
N LYS A 427 0.07 22.66 -1.10
CA LYS A 427 -0.70 23.55 -1.97
C LYS A 427 0.15 24.72 -2.43
#